data_b8a3b7a21a690c51d2400b45ac2dbde7
#
_entry.id   b8a3b7a21a690c51d2400b45ac2dbde7
#
_cell.length_a   1.000
_cell.length_b   1.000
_cell.length_c   1.000
_cell.angle_alpha   90.00
_cell.angle_beta   90.00
_cell.angle_gamma   90.00
#
_symmetry.space_group_name_H-M   'P 1'
#
loop_
_entity.id
_entity.type
_entity.pdbx_description
1 polymer ?
#
loop_
_entity_poly.entity_id
_entity_poly.type
_entity_poly.pdbx_seq_one_letter_code
_entity_poly.pdbx_strand_id
1 'polypeptide(L)'
;MKYWLAALAVIAIAVAIVYPHMRPKPQTVGYCGDCHEMGDSSAAWLGSAHRDIACSDCHGGMLQPGNARRLDQHAHGVVSEQIRFHQWSDVEAVVERCGNCHQQELATWRAGPHAMTYAQAFTDKEHNRKRILMEDCFRCHGMHFQGGLRDMVVPVDTKGPWRLVDARWTDRAAIPCLTCHQMHRPGQPEGPRVRRPDTAGSLQATASPSLALFDRRAQGHIALALLPLPEMVQGTRRVKTSPDQRQALCYQCHASSAAMQAGDGDDRTPIGIHEGISCLACHQGHGEQTRASCANCHPKMSNCGLDVEKMDTTFRSRSSRHNIHFFQCVDCHTHGVPKKRNAVAGR
;
A
#
# COMPACT_ATOMS: atom_id res chain seq x y z
N MET A 1 53.93 17.41 22.22
CA MET A 1 53.00 18.43 21.66
C MET A 1 53.07 18.56 20.14
N LYS A 2 54.26 18.68 19.52
CA LYS A 2 54.40 18.86 18.05
C LYS A 2 53.82 17.71 17.23
N TYR A 3 53.92 16.46 17.64
CA TYR A 3 53.38 15.29 16.89
C TYR A 3 51.88 15.20 16.94
N TRP A 4 51.23 15.65 18.01
CA TRP A 4 49.77 15.67 18.10
C TRP A 4 49.13 16.69 17.17
N LEU A 5 49.80 17.85 16.97
CA LEU A 5 49.36 18.87 16.01
C LEU A 5 49.52 18.39 14.57
N ALA A 6 50.57 17.65 14.27
CA ALA A 6 50.76 17.04 12.96
C ALA A 6 49.74 15.97 12.67
N ALA A 7 49.41 15.12 13.65
CA ALA A 7 48.36 14.10 13.51
C ALA A 7 46.97 14.71 13.29
N LEU A 8 46.62 15.76 14.03
CA LEU A 8 45.35 16.49 13.85
C LEU A 8 45.30 17.18 12.47
N ALA A 9 46.40 17.73 12.00
CA ALA A 9 46.44 18.32 10.66
C ALA A 9 46.22 17.27 9.56
N VAL A 10 46.82 16.10 9.66
CA VAL A 10 46.64 14.99 8.71
C VAL A 10 45.16 14.51 8.74
N ILE A 11 44.56 14.36 9.92
CA ILE A 11 43.17 14.01 10.04
C ILE A 11 42.24 15.07 9.44
N ALA A 12 42.53 16.36 9.70
CA ALA A 12 41.74 17.45 9.14
C ALA A 12 41.82 17.49 7.60
N ILE A 13 43.03 17.27 7.04
CA ILE A 13 43.23 17.18 5.59
C ILE A 13 42.49 15.96 5.03
N ALA A 14 42.59 14.81 5.64
CA ALA A 14 41.87 13.61 5.21
C ALA A 14 40.33 13.83 5.26
N VAL A 15 39.82 14.45 6.31
CA VAL A 15 38.42 14.83 6.40
C VAL A 15 38.04 15.83 5.31
N ALA A 16 38.87 16.86 5.06
CA ALA A 16 38.60 17.87 4.05
C ALA A 16 38.58 17.29 2.62
N ILE A 17 39.40 16.27 2.34
CA ILE A 17 39.42 15.56 1.06
C ILE A 17 38.23 14.63 0.93
N VAL A 18 37.93 13.86 1.95
CA VAL A 18 36.87 12.82 1.92
C VAL A 18 35.46 13.41 2.04
N TYR A 19 35.29 14.45 2.89
CA TYR A 19 33.98 15.03 3.17
C TYR A 19 33.22 15.58 1.94
N PRO A 20 33.83 16.26 0.96
CA PRO A 20 33.15 16.69 -0.26
C PRO A 20 32.65 15.52 -1.11
N HIS A 21 33.37 14.40 -1.12
CA HIS A 21 32.97 13.19 -1.86
C HIS A 21 31.85 12.42 -1.13
N MET A 22 31.67 12.66 0.16
CA MET A 22 30.59 12.05 0.97
C MET A 22 29.30 12.88 0.95
N ARG A 23 29.34 14.12 0.47
CA ARG A 23 28.13 14.93 0.31
C ARG A 23 27.41 14.52 -0.96
N PRO A 24 26.13 14.08 -0.89
CA PRO A 24 25.33 13.86 -2.08
C PRO A 24 25.19 15.21 -2.81
N LYS A 25 25.60 15.25 -4.07
CA LYS A 25 25.33 16.42 -4.93
C LYS A 25 23.85 16.36 -5.32
N PRO A 26 23.04 17.42 -5.11
CA PRO A 26 21.58 17.38 -5.29
C PRO A 26 21.08 17.05 -6.70
N GLN A 27 21.94 17.05 -7.72
CA GLN A 27 21.53 16.87 -9.13
C GLN A 27 22.25 15.72 -9.84
N THR A 28 22.96 14.91 -9.13
CA THR A 28 23.61 13.73 -9.71
C THR A 28 23.22 12.52 -8.88
N VAL A 29 23.12 11.38 -9.51
CA VAL A 29 23.01 10.08 -8.80
C VAL A 29 24.12 9.98 -7.75
N GLY A 30 25.14 10.83 -7.90
CA GLY A 30 26.26 11.04 -7.01
C GLY A 30 27.00 9.73 -6.80
N TYR A 31 27.61 9.64 -5.66
CA TYR A 31 28.37 8.52 -5.20
C TYR A 31 27.66 7.15 -5.28
N CYS A 32 26.31 7.12 -5.09
CA CYS A 32 25.55 5.87 -5.16
C CYS A 32 25.47 5.31 -6.59
N GLY A 33 25.52 6.17 -7.60
CA GLY A 33 25.43 5.78 -9.01
C GLY A 33 26.74 5.38 -9.64
N ASP A 34 27.86 5.58 -8.93
CA ASP A 34 29.19 5.22 -9.42
C ASP A 34 29.46 3.70 -9.32
N CYS A 35 28.62 2.98 -8.56
CA CYS A 35 28.70 1.53 -8.47
C CYS A 35 27.98 0.86 -9.65
N HIS A 36 28.64 -0.11 -10.29
CA HIS A 36 28.11 -0.80 -11.48
C HIS A 36 26.80 -1.54 -11.22
N GLU A 37 26.56 -2.03 -9.99
CA GLU A 37 25.29 -2.69 -9.60
C GLU A 37 24.12 -1.72 -9.47
N MET A 38 24.38 -0.42 -9.40
CA MET A 38 23.33 0.58 -9.24
C MET A 38 22.76 1.07 -10.57
N GLY A 39 23.26 0.56 -11.70
CA GLY A 39 22.88 1.03 -13.03
C GLY A 39 21.37 1.02 -13.27
N ASP A 40 20.71 -0.12 -13.04
CA ASP A 40 19.27 -0.26 -13.24
C ASP A 40 18.46 0.60 -12.26
N SER A 41 18.88 0.67 -11.00
CA SER A 41 18.25 1.51 -9.98
C SER A 41 18.39 2.99 -10.30
N SER A 42 19.56 3.41 -10.79
CA SER A 42 19.83 4.78 -11.22
C SER A 42 19.00 5.16 -12.44
N ALA A 43 18.91 4.27 -13.44
CA ALA A 43 18.08 4.48 -14.63
C ALA A 43 16.59 4.59 -14.25
N ALA A 44 16.10 3.72 -13.37
CA ALA A 44 14.74 3.75 -12.88
C ALA A 44 14.43 5.03 -12.08
N TRP A 45 15.38 5.48 -11.25
CA TRP A 45 15.26 6.73 -10.51
C TRP A 45 15.22 7.94 -11.45
N LEU A 46 16.09 8.01 -12.44
CA LEU A 46 16.10 9.08 -13.45
C LEU A 46 14.77 9.16 -14.23
N GLY A 47 14.14 8.02 -14.48
CA GLY A 47 12.83 7.93 -15.12
C GLY A 47 11.63 8.18 -14.19
N SER A 48 11.83 8.45 -12.90
CA SER A 48 10.79 8.59 -11.91
C SER A 48 10.44 10.05 -11.58
N ALA A 49 9.35 10.25 -10.86
CA ALA A 49 8.99 11.55 -10.29
C ALA A 49 9.96 12.03 -9.19
N HIS A 50 10.85 11.16 -8.71
CA HIS A 50 11.83 11.44 -7.66
C HIS A 50 13.24 11.70 -8.22
N ARG A 51 13.41 11.89 -9.52
CA ARG A 51 14.71 12.09 -10.18
C ARG A 51 15.54 13.26 -9.62
N ASP A 52 14.87 14.22 -8.98
CA ASP A 52 15.50 15.38 -8.38
C ASP A 52 15.74 15.21 -6.86
N ILE A 53 15.39 14.07 -6.30
CA ILE A 53 15.56 13.72 -4.88
C ILE A 53 16.80 12.85 -4.73
N ALA A 54 17.70 13.20 -3.82
CA ALA A 54 18.92 12.44 -3.65
C ALA A 54 18.63 11.02 -3.13
N CYS A 55 19.42 10.04 -3.59
CA CYS A 55 19.29 8.65 -3.13
C CYS A 55 19.37 8.55 -1.59
N SER A 56 20.23 9.40 -0.98
CA SER A 56 20.41 9.47 0.48
C SER A 56 19.17 9.95 1.23
N ASP A 57 18.25 10.67 0.60
CA ASP A 57 17.04 11.17 1.27
C ASP A 57 16.07 10.02 1.58
N CYS A 58 16.08 8.98 0.74
CA CYS A 58 15.30 7.75 0.96
C CYS A 58 16.14 6.66 1.64
N HIS A 59 17.39 6.47 1.23
CA HIS A 59 18.24 5.38 1.72
C HIS A 59 19.18 5.78 2.85
N GLY A 60 19.31 7.06 3.15
CA GLY A 60 20.26 7.57 4.13
C GLY A 60 21.70 7.56 3.61
N GLY A 61 22.61 8.09 4.44
CA GLY A 61 24.04 8.18 4.08
C GLY A 61 24.72 6.81 4.10
N MET A 62 25.91 6.78 3.48
CA MET A 62 26.74 5.57 3.37
C MET A 62 27.05 4.89 4.69
N LEU A 63 27.22 5.66 5.76
CA LEU A 63 27.55 5.15 7.10
C LEU A 63 26.32 4.62 7.88
N GLN A 64 25.13 4.69 7.30
CA GLN A 64 23.99 4.06 7.95
C GLN A 64 24.15 2.52 7.96
N PRO A 65 23.72 1.86 9.06
CA PRO A 65 23.98 0.43 9.24
C PRO A 65 23.57 -0.46 8.08
N GLY A 66 22.45 -0.14 7.43
CA GLY A 66 21.96 -0.89 6.25
C GLY A 66 22.88 -0.75 5.04
N ASN A 67 23.35 0.47 4.76
CA ASN A 67 24.25 0.73 3.64
C ASN A 67 25.68 0.22 3.92
N ALA A 68 26.17 0.43 5.13
CA ALA A 68 27.48 -0.11 5.57
C ALA A 68 27.50 -1.64 5.44
N ARG A 69 26.43 -2.33 5.85
CA ARG A 69 26.32 -3.79 5.70
C ARG A 69 26.36 -4.22 4.23
N ARG A 70 25.70 -3.48 3.32
CA ARG A 70 25.71 -3.80 1.89
C ARG A 70 27.10 -3.63 1.28
N LEU A 71 27.78 -2.58 1.67
CA LEU A 71 29.18 -2.37 1.25
C LEU A 71 30.08 -3.49 1.76
N ASP A 72 29.91 -3.90 3.00
CA ASP A 72 30.65 -5.02 3.58
C ASP A 72 30.34 -6.33 2.84
N GLN A 73 29.08 -6.62 2.58
CA GLN A 73 28.67 -7.78 1.79
C GLN A 73 29.27 -7.77 0.38
N HIS A 74 29.24 -6.61 -0.28
CA HIS A 74 29.87 -6.44 -1.60
C HIS A 74 31.38 -6.67 -1.54
N ALA A 75 32.06 -6.11 -0.55
CA ALA A 75 33.50 -6.31 -0.36
C ALA A 75 33.89 -7.77 -0.12
N HIS A 76 32.96 -8.56 0.43
CA HIS A 76 33.12 -10.00 0.64
C HIS A 76 32.59 -10.87 -0.53
N GLY A 77 32.32 -10.27 -1.68
CA GLY A 77 31.94 -10.95 -2.91
C GLY A 77 30.48 -11.45 -2.97
N VAL A 78 29.60 -10.89 -2.13
CA VAL A 78 28.17 -11.15 -2.28
C VAL A 78 27.65 -10.43 -3.52
N VAL A 79 27.04 -11.17 -4.44
CA VAL A 79 26.52 -10.60 -5.68
C VAL A 79 25.29 -9.73 -5.41
N SER A 80 25.14 -8.63 -6.18
CA SER A 80 24.13 -7.60 -5.94
C SER A 80 22.70 -8.12 -5.97
N GLU A 81 22.41 -9.14 -6.80
CA GLU A 81 21.10 -9.77 -6.87
C GLU A 81 20.67 -10.43 -5.54
N GLN A 82 21.64 -10.75 -4.67
CA GLN A 82 21.40 -11.26 -3.33
C GLN A 82 21.29 -10.16 -2.28
N ILE A 83 21.71 -8.93 -2.61
CA ILE A 83 21.67 -7.77 -1.72
C ILE A 83 20.32 -7.06 -1.92
N ARG A 84 19.30 -7.52 -1.22
CA ARG A 84 17.95 -6.93 -1.31
C ARG A 84 17.54 -6.26 0.01
N PHE A 85 16.44 -5.52 -0.02
CA PHE A 85 15.77 -5.05 1.18
C PHE A 85 15.11 -6.22 1.90
N HIS A 86 15.88 -6.94 2.71
CA HIS A 86 15.38 -8.16 3.35
C HIS A 86 14.97 -7.96 4.80
N GLN A 87 15.37 -6.85 5.41
CA GLN A 87 15.05 -6.63 6.82
C GLN A 87 13.92 -5.61 6.95
N TRP A 88 12.98 -5.92 7.80
CA TRP A 88 11.88 -5.02 8.13
C TRP A 88 12.36 -3.64 8.57
N SER A 89 13.46 -3.56 9.31
CA SER A 89 14.07 -2.29 9.72
C SER A 89 14.45 -1.39 8.54
N ASP A 90 14.86 -1.97 7.41
CA ASP A 90 15.18 -1.20 6.20
C ASP A 90 13.89 -0.63 5.57
N VAL A 91 12.82 -1.43 5.53
CA VAL A 91 11.50 -1.01 5.03
C VAL A 91 10.91 0.10 5.89
N GLU A 92 10.95 -0.05 7.22
CA GLU A 92 10.46 0.94 8.17
C GLU A 92 11.22 2.27 8.05
N ALA A 93 12.54 2.22 7.96
CA ALA A 93 13.37 3.40 7.80
C ALA A 93 13.04 4.17 6.50
N VAL A 94 12.72 3.47 5.42
CA VAL A 94 12.30 4.10 4.16
C VAL A 94 10.90 4.70 4.30
N VAL A 95 9.94 4.00 4.93
CA VAL A 95 8.59 4.51 5.17
C VAL A 95 8.61 5.83 5.95
N GLU A 96 9.41 5.90 7.02
CA GLU A 96 9.56 7.13 7.80
C GLU A 96 10.13 8.29 6.96
N ARG A 97 11.07 8.00 6.08
CA ARG A 97 11.64 9.00 5.18
C ARG A 97 10.68 9.46 4.09
N CYS A 98 9.80 8.59 3.60
CA CYS A 98 8.71 9.00 2.73
C CYS A 98 7.88 10.11 3.38
N GLY A 99 7.63 9.96 4.69
CA GLY A 99 6.88 10.93 5.49
C GLY A 99 7.51 12.32 5.59
N ASN A 100 8.82 12.48 5.36
CA ASN A 100 9.44 13.79 5.35
C ASN A 100 8.88 14.72 4.26
N CYS A 101 8.42 14.15 3.15
CA CYS A 101 7.81 14.87 2.03
C CYS A 101 6.31 14.55 1.91
N HIS A 102 5.89 13.30 2.14
CA HIS A 102 4.52 12.82 2.02
C HIS A 102 3.82 12.78 3.40
N GLN A 103 3.84 13.89 4.11
CA GLN A 103 3.35 13.99 5.49
C GLN A 103 1.87 13.65 5.60
N GLN A 104 1.06 14.14 4.67
CA GLN A 104 -0.38 13.90 4.68
C GLN A 104 -0.72 12.45 4.39
N GLU A 105 -0.06 11.86 3.41
CA GLU A 105 -0.22 10.45 3.03
C GLU A 105 0.19 9.53 4.19
N LEU A 106 1.32 9.81 4.84
CA LEU A 106 1.78 9.05 6.00
C LEU A 106 0.83 9.18 7.18
N ALA A 107 0.36 10.38 7.49
CA ALA A 107 -0.60 10.61 8.57
C ALA A 107 -1.93 9.89 8.31
N THR A 108 -2.42 9.96 7.08
CA THR A 108 -3.66 9.29 6.68
C THR A 108 -3.52 7.77 6.73
N TRP A 109 -2.39 7.23 6.24
CA TRP A 109 -2.08 5.80 6.31
C TRP A 109 -1.99 5.32 7.77
N ARG A 110 -1.29 6.05 8.64
CA ARG A 110 -1.18 5.72 10.07
C ARG A 110 -2.52 5.70 10.79
N ALA A 111 -3.44 6.54 10.39
CA ALA A 111 -4.80 6.58 10.94
C ALA A 111 -5.73 5.50 10.33
N GLY A 112 -5.31 4.88 9.24
CA GLY A 112 -6.12 3.92 8.49
C GLY A 112 -5.84 2.46 8.82
N PRO A 113 -6.71 1.55 8.39
CA PRO A 113 -6.58 0.11 8.66
C PRO A 113 -5.37 -0.53 7.98
N HIS A 114 -4.80 0.07 6.93
CA HIS A 114 -3.58 -0.46 6.30
C HIS A 114 -2.32 -0.31 7.17
N ALA A 115 -2.34 0.57 8.18
CA ALA A 115 -1.27 0.66 9.16
C ALA A 115 -1.39 -0.38 10.29
N MET A 116 -2.31 -1.36 10.18
CA MET A 116 -2.45 -2.40 11.18
C MET A 116 -1.11 -3.08 11.47
N THR A 117 -0.85 -3.28 12.75
CA THR A 117 0.37 -3.95 13.19
C THR A 117 0.24 -5.47 13.12
N TYR A 118 1.36 -6.19 13.18
CA TYR A 118 1.31 -7.65 13.27
C TYR A 118 0.55 -8.12 14.51
N ALA A 119 0.63 -7.40 15.63
CA ALA A 119 -0.18 -7.72 16.79
C ALA A 119 -1.68 -7.61 16.49
N GLN A 120 -2.11 -6.52 15.88
CA GLN A 120 -3.52 -6.33 15.49
C GLN A 120 -3.98 -7.41 14.49
N ALA A 121 -3.13 -7.77 13.52
CA ALA A 121 -3.48 -8.78 12.52
C ALA A 121 -3.62 -10.19 13.13
N PHE A 122 -2.75 -10.58 14.05
CA PHE A 122 -2.65 -11.97 14.49
C PHE A 122 -3.13 -12.22 15.91
N THR A 123 -3.21 -11.21 16.79
CA THR A 123 -3.59 -11.41 18.20
C THR A 123 -5.01 -10.94 18.53
N ASP A 124 -5.74 -10.36 17.58
CA ASP A 124 -7.12 -9.94 17.78
C ASP A 124 -8.02 -11.15 18.07
N LYS A 125 -8.68 -11.12 19.22
CA LYS A 125 -9.47 -12.26 19.74
C LYS A 125 -10.74 -12.51 18.94
N GLU A 126 -11.39 -11.47 18.49
CA GLU A 126 -12.67 -11.60 17.81
C GLU A 126 -12.47 -11.98 16.33
N HIS A 127 -11.54 -11.31 15.68
CA HIS A 127 -11.22 -11.54 14.28
C HIS A 127 -10.65 -12.95 14.04
N ASN A 128 -9.75 -13.40 14.92
CA ASN A 128 -9.00 -14.64 14.70
C ASN A 128 -9.61 -15.90 15.31
N ARG A 129 -10.58 -15.77 16.21
CA ARG A 129 -11.16 -16.90 16.98
C ARG A 129 -11.62 -18.10 16.13
N LYS A 130 -12.07 -17.87 14.92
CA LYS A 130 -12.59 -18.91 14.01
C LYS A 130 -11.64 -19.20 12.85
N ARG A 131 -10.51 -18.52 12.77
CA ARG A 131 -9.59 -18.63 11.64
C ARG A 131 -8.55 -19.70 11.90
N ILE A 132 -8.18 -20.42 10.86
CA ILE A 132 -7.01 -21.31 10.81
C ILE A 132 -5.94 -20.58 10.04
N LEU A 133 -4.74 -20.59 10.57
CA LEU A 133 -3.62 -19.91 9.97
C LEU A 133 -3.05 -20.71 8.81
N MET A 134 -2.75 -20.04 7.71
CA MET A 134 -2.16 -20.59 6.51
C MET A 134 -1.05 -19.66 6.01
N GLU A 135 -0.05 -20.19 5.32
CA GLU A 135 1.03 -19.37 4.74
C GLU A 135 0.48 -18.27 3.81
N ASP A 136 -0.68 -18.49 3.20
CA ASP A 136 -1.34 -17.49 2.36
C ASP A 136 -1.81 -16.23 3.13
N CYS A 137 -1.94 -16.32 4.46
CA CYS A 137 -2.22 -15.14 5.29
C CYS A 137 -1.13 -14.08 5.15
N PHE A 138 0.12 -14.49 4.92
CA PHE A 138 1.25 -13.59 4.70
C PHE A 138 1.22 -12.86 3.37
N ARG A 139 0.38 -13.30 2.43
CA ARG A 139 0.18 -12.56 1.18
C ARG A 139 -0.36 -11.16 1.44
N CYS A 140 -1.14 -10.97 2.51
CA CYS A 140 -1.71 -9.68 2.90
C CYS A 140 -1.07 -9.14 4.18
N HIS A 141 -0.88 -9.99 5.19
CA HIS A 141 -0.50 -9.58 6.54
C HIS A 141 0.98 -9.81 6.88
N GLY A 142 1.82 -10.13 5.90
CA GLY A 142 3.22 -10.45 6.18
C GLY A 142 4.15 -10.28 5.00
N MET A 143 3.81 -9.40 4.07
CA MET A 143 4.51 -9.28 2.79
C MET A 143 6.02 -9.05 2.95
N HIS A 144 6.42 -8.26 3.95
CA HIS A 144 7.82 -7.97 4.23
C HIS A 144 8.39 -8.77 5.41
N PHE A 145 7.62 -9.71 5.97
CA PHE A 145 8.13 -10.60 7.01
C PHE A 145 8.98 -11.71 6.41
N GLN A 146 10.13 -11.95 6.99
CA GLN A 146 11.02 -13.04 6.61
C GLN A 146 10.83 -14.22 7.55
N GLY A 147 10.52 -15.36 6.99
CA GLY A 147 10.23 -16.57 7.72
C GLY A 147 8.83 -17.11 7.46
N GLY A 148 8.51 -18.24 8.06
CA GLY A 148 7.19 -18.87 7.98
C GLY A 148 6.26 -18.47 9.11
N LEU A 149 5.07 -19.06 9.14
CA LEU A 149 4.08 -18.81 10.18
C LEU A 149 4.60 -19.09 11.59
N ARG A 150 5.41 -20.15 11.75
CA ARG A 150 5.98 -20.54 13.06
C ARG A 150 7.01 -19.55 13.59
N ASP A 151 7.58 -18.75 12.72
CA ASP A 151 8.53 -17.69 13.10
C ASP A 151 7.79 -16.43 13.54
N MET A 152 6.55 -16.25 13.12
CA MET A 152 5.72 -15.10 13.47
C MET A 152 4.86 -15.36 14.70
N VAL A 153 4.15 -16.50 14.76
CA VAL A 153 3.12 -16.75 15.77
C VAL A 153 3.11 -18.18 16.31
N VAL A 154 2.56 -18.33 17.50
CA VAL A 154 2.31 -19.61 18.16
C VAL A 154 0.99 -19.59 18.94
N PRO A 155 0.32 -20.73 19.06
CA PRO A 155 0.53 -22.00 18.35
C PRO A 155 -0.07 -21.92 16.93
N VAL A 156 0.54 -22.56 15.93
CA VAL A 156 0.07 -22.53 14.53
C VAL A 156 -0.96 -23.60 14.20
N ASP A 157 -1.04 -24.66 15.01
CA ASP A 157 -1.89 -25.83 14.74
C ASP A 157 -3.30 -25.69 15.34
N THR A 158 -3.65 -24.51 15.84
CA THR A 158 -4.95 -24.24 16.45
C THR A 158 -5.59 -22.99 15.83
N LYS A 159 -6.89 -22.84 16.07
CA LYS A 159 -7.56 -21.57 15.76
C LYS A 159 -6.99 -20.45 16.64
N GLY A 160 -7.00 -19.23 16.11
CA GLY A 160 -6.57 -18.05 16.85
C GLY A 160 -7.49 -17.74 18.06
N PRO A 161 -7.16 -16.68 18.79
CA PRO A 161 -6.02 -15.79 18.54
C PRO A 161 -4.69 -16.44 18.88
N TRP A 162 -3.65 -16.00 18.20
CA TRP A 162 -2.27 -16.47 18.39
C TRP A 162 -1.49 -15.48 19.23
N ARG A 163 -0.25 -15.83 19.57
CA ARG A 163 0.72 -14.95 20.22
C ARG A 163 1.91 -14.76 19.28
N LEU A 164 2.42 -13.55 19.20
CA LEU A 164 3.66 -13.29 18.48
C LEU A 164 4.81 -14.06 19.14
N VAL A 165 5.67 -14.67 18.33
CA VAL A 165 6.89 -15.34 18.79
C VAL A 165 7.88 -14.32 19.33
N ASP A 166 7.96 -13.15 18.71
CA ASP A 166 8.87 -12.09 19.07
C ASP A 166 8.11 -10.76 19.24
N ALA A 167 8.23 -10.17 20.42
CA ALA A 167 7.58 -8.91 20.77
C ALA A 167 8.03 -7.73 19.88
N ARG A 168 9.17 -7.83 19.19
CA ARG A 168 9.64 -6.81 18.24
C ARG A 168 8.63 -6.55 17.11
N TRP A 169 7.74 -7.48 16.83
CA TRP A 169 6.72 -7.36 15.78
C TRP A 169 5.45 -6.66 16.26
N THR A 170 5.30 -6.41 17.57
CA THR A 170 4.04 -5.90 18.15
C THR A 170 3.56 -4.63 17.45
N ASP A 171 4.44 -3.67 17.28
CA ASP A 171 4.11 -2.33 16.75
C ASP A 171 4.51 -2.14 15.29
N ARG A 172 4.94 -3.21 14.61
CA ARG A 172 5.35 -3.15 13.21
C ARG A 172 4.15 -3.28 12.30
N ALA A 173 4.03 -2.37 11.33
CA ALA A 173 2.94 -2.41 10.36
C ALA A 173 3.08 -3.60 9.41
N ALA A 174 1.98 -4.32 9.19
CA ALA A 174 1.94 -5.48 8.30
C ALA A 174 1.88 -5.08 6.82
N ILE A 175 1.37 -3.88 6.51
CA ILE A 175 1.16 -3.38 5.14
C ILE A 175 1.80 -1.99 5.00
N PRO A 176 3.14 -1.90 4.89
CA PRO A 176 3.83 -0.62 4.72
C PRO A 176 3.64 -0.05 3.30
N CYS A 177 4.07 1.20 3.08
CA CYS A 177 3.94 1.90 1.80
C CYS A 177 4.49 1.09 0.61
N LEU A 178 5.61 0.40 0.82
CA LEU A 178 6.26 -0.43 -0.20
C LEU A 178 5.47 -1.70 -0.59
N THR A 179 4.39 -2.01 0.10
CA THR A 179 3.44 -3.04 -0.33
C THR A 179 2.76 -2.67 -1.66
N CYS A 180 2.45 -1.37 -1.83
CA CYS A 180 1.71 -0.84 -2.99
C CYS A 180 2.55 0.08 -3.87
N HIS A 181 3.74 0.47 -3.44
CA HIS A 181 4.60 1.41 -4.16
C HIS A 181 5.99 0.83 -4.43
N GLN A 182 6.45 1.00 -5.66
CA GLN A 182 7.81 0.72 -6.08
C GLN A 182 8.47 2.01 -6.58
N MET A 183 9.58 2.39 -5.96
CA MET A 183 10.26 3.66 -6.29
C MET A 183 11.24 3.54 -7.46
N HIS A 184 11.90 2.41 -7.60
CA HIS A 184 12.87 2.15 -8.66
C HIS A 184 12.22 1.50 -9.88
N ARG A 185 11.16 2.11 -10.37
CA ARG A 185 10.48 1.62 -11.56
C ARG A 185 10.70 2.57 -12.73
N PRO A 186 11.18 2.10 -13.88
CA PRO A 186 11.23 2.90 -15.08
C PRO A 186 9.81 3.33 -15.46
N GLY A 187 9.64 4.61 -15.70
CA GLY A 187 8.38 5.19 -16.14
C GLY A 187 8.63 6.63 -16.56
N GLN A 188 7.85 7.12 -17.51
CA GLN A 188 7.90 8.53 -17.87
C GLN A 188 7.44 9.35 -16.66
N PRO A 189 8.16 10.41 -16.25
CA PRO A 189 7.65 11.34 -15.27
C PRO A 189 6.34 11.92 -15.83
N GLU A 190 5.25 11.70 -15.16
CA GLU A 190 4.03 12.42 -15.47
C GLU A 190 4.28 13.91 -15.19
N GLY A 191 3.76 14.78 -16.06
CA GLY A 191 3.78 16.22 -15.86
C GLY A 191 3.16 16.60 -14.51
N PRO A 192 3.22 17.87 -14.09
CA PRO A 192 2.79 18.29 -12.78
C PRO A 192 1.41 17.71 -12.50
N ARG A 193 1.31 16.89 -11.48
CA ARG A 193 0.04 16.29 -11.05
C ARG A 193 -0.85 17.42 -10.58
N VAL A 194 -1.76 17.83 -11.45
CA VAL A 194 -2.90 18.56 -10.95
C VAL A 194 -3.64 17.57 -10.06
N ARG A 195 -3.58 17.76 -8.75
CA ARG A 195 -4.48 17.09 -7.81
C ARG A 195 -5.90 17.46 -8.21
N ARG A 196 -6.43 16.76 -9.18
CA ARG A 196 -7.88 16.78 -9.37
C ARG A 196 -8.44 16.00 -8.19
N PRO A 197 -9.41 16.55 -7.46
CA PRO A 197 -10.18 15.73 -6.55
C PRO A 197 -10.62 14.50 -7.36
N ASP A 198 -10.38 13.30 -6.84
CA ASP A 198 -10.89 12.08 -7.45
C ASP A 198 -12.41 12.21 -7.46
N THR A 199 -12.92 12.82 -8.53
CA THR A 199 -14.35 12.91 -8.74
C THR A 199 -14.83 11.49 -9.00
N ALA A 200 -15.79 11.06 -8.20
CA ALA A 200 -16.45 9.79 -8.34
C ALA A 200 -16.73 9.53 -9.84
N GLY A 201 -16.17 8.47 -10.39
CA GLY A 201 -16.37 8.10 -11.77
C GLY A 201 -15.30 8.55 -12.76
N SER A 202 -14.21 9.18 -12.35
CA SER A 202 -13.10 9.43 -13.28
C SER A 202 -12.36 8.12 -13.61
N LEU A 203 -12.89 7.39 -14.57
CA LEU A 203 -12.23 6.23 -15.19
C LEU A 203 -10.92 6.61 -15.91
N GLN A 204 -10.63 7.90 -16.02
CA GLN A 204 -9.50 8.47 -16.77
C GLN A 204 -8.33 8.89 -15.86
N ALA A 205 -8.41 8.64 -14.55
CA ALA A 205 -7.27 8.91 -13.70
C ALA A 205 -6.14 7.94 -14.04
N THR A 206 -5.08 8.46 -14.64
CA THR A 206 -3.89 7.67 -14.95
C THR A 206 -3.29 7.15 -13.64
N ALA A 207 -3.06 5.85 -13.60
CA ALA A 207 -2.43 5.22 -12.45
C ALA A 207 -1.01 5.77 -12.27
N SER A 208 -0.61 6.03 -11.02
CA SER A 208 0.77 6.40 -10.74
C SER A 208 1.73 5.30 -11.21
N PRO A 209 2.82 5.61 -11.93
CA PRO A 209 3.81 4.62 -12.34
C PRO A 209 4.44 3.87 -11.17
N SER A 210 4.43 4.45 -9.97
CA SER A 210 4.94 3.80 -8.76
C SER A 210 4.02 2.71 -8.20
N LEU A 211 2.76 2.61 -8.68
CA LEU A 211 1.84 1.59 -8.20
C LEU A 211 2.24 0.20 -8.68
N ALA A 212 2.49 -0.66 -7.73
CA ALA A 212 2.89 -2.03 -7.94
C ALA A 212 2.62 -2.85 -6.68
N LEU A 213 2.38 -4.15 -6.81
CA LEU A 213 2.22 -5.05 -5.68
C LEU A 213 3.56 -5.67 -5.32
N PHE A 214 3.97 -5.62 -4.07
CA PHE A 214 5.09 -6.41 -3.59
C PHE A 214 4.69 -7.88 -3.49
N ASP A 215 5.36 -8.73 -4.26
CA ASP A 215 5.20 -10.17 -4.16
C ASP A 215 6.26 -10.75 -3.22
N ARG A 216 5.81 -11.25 -2.07
CA ARG A 216 6.66 -11.87 -1.06
C ARG A 216 7.43 -13.08 -1.59
N ARG A 217 6.83 -13.88 -2.46
CA ARG A 217 7.47 -15.10 -3.01
C ARG A 217 8.57 -14.76 -3.99
N ALA A 218 8.29 -13.81 -4.88
CA ALA A 218 9.27 -13.34 -5.86
C ALA A 218 10.25 -12.31 -5.26
N GLN A 219 10.01 -11.83 -4.03
CA GLN A 219 10.79 -10.76 -3.39
C GLN A 219 10.96 -9.54 -4.31
N GLY A 220 9.89 -9.18 -5.01
CA GLY A 220 9.89 -8.12 -6.00
C GLY A 220 8.51 -7.54 -6.21
N HIS A 221 8.41 -6.51 -7.05
CA HIS A 221 7.14 -5.86 -7.34
C HIS A 221 6.56 -6.28 -8.69
N ILE A 222 5.28 -6.59 -8.67
CA ILE A 222 4.47 -6.80 -9.88
C ILE A 222 3.85 -5.48 -10.26
N ALA A 223 4.08 -5.06 -11.49
CA ALA A 223 3.51 -3.82 -12.01
C ALA A 223 1.99 -3.84 -12.00
N LEU A 224 1.36 -2.70 -11.67
CA LEU A 224 -0.10 -2.56 -11.67
C LEU A 224 -0.75 -3.07 -12.97
N ALA A 225 -0.14 -2.74 -14.11
CA ALA A 225 -0.65 -3.16 -15.42
C ALA A 225 -0.65 -4.69 -15.64
N LEU A 226 0.13 -5.43 -14.87
CA LEU A 226 0.21 -6.89 -14.94
C LEU A 226 -0.72 -7.57 -13.92
N LEU A 227 -1.32 -6.83 -13.00
CA LEU A 227 -2.25 -7.37 -12.04
C LEU A 227 -3.62 -7.57 -12.69
N PRO A 228 -4.22 -8.76 -12.57
CA PRO A 228 -5.52 -9.01 -13.15
C PRO A 228 -6.64 -8.28 -12.37
N LEU A 229 -7.64 -7.80 -13.09
CA LEU A 229 -8.94 -7.48 -12.52
C LEU A 229 -9.75 -8.78 -12.45
N PRO A 230 -10.19 -9.22 -11.27
CA PRO A 230 -10.88 -10.48 -11.13
C PRO A 230 -12.29 -10.42 -11.75
N GLU A 231 -12.73 -11.53 -12.32
CA GLU A 231 -14.13 -11.74 -12.66
C GLU A 231 -14.87 -12.25 -11.42
N MET A 232 -15.67 -11.38 -10.83
CA MET A 232 -16.42 -11.69 -9.63
C MET A 232 -17.78 -12.26 -9.96
N VAL A 233 -18.24 -13.21 -9.14
CA VAL A 233 -19.58 -13.82 -9.26
C VAL A 233 -20.34 -13.77 -7.93
N GLN A 234 -21.64 -13.71 -8.01
CA GLN A 234 -22.56 -13.88 -6.88
C GLN A 234 -23.46 -15.11 -7.16
N GLY A 235 -23.13 -16.22 -6.54
CA GLY A 235 -23.67 -17.51 -6.97
C GLY A 235 -23.23 -17.82 -8.41
N THR A 236 -24.18 -17.88 -9.33
CA THR A 236 -23.93 -18.10 -10.76
C THR A 236 -23.96 -16.80 -11.59
N ARG A 237 -24.33 -15.68 -10.98
CA ARG A 237 -24.44 -14.38 -11.63
C ARG A 237 -23.09 -13.68 -11.66
N ARG A 238 -22.65 -13.24 -12.83
CA ARG A 238 -21.48 -12.38 -12.97
C ARG A 238 -21.77 -11.02 -12.35
N VAL A 239 -20.87 -10.54 -11.50
CA VAL A 239 -20.92 -9.22 -10.87
C VAL A 239 -20.16 -8.24 -11.76
N LYS A 240 -20.77 -7.10 -12.04
CA LYS A 240 -20.08 -6.03 -12.77
C LYS A 240 -19.00 -5.42 -11.88
N THR A 241 -17.77 -5.47 -12.35
CA THR A 241 -16.63 -4.79 -11.72
C THR A 241 -16.27 -3.52 -12.50
N SER A 242 -15.71 -2.53 -11.87
CA SER A 242 -15.21 -1.35 -12.57
C SER A 242 -13.97 -1.70 -13.40
N PRO A 243 -13.79 -1.08 -14.59
CA PRO A 243 -12.58 -1.25 -15.38
C PRO A 243 -11.37 -0.46 -14.87
N ASP A 244 -11.49 0.22 -13.72
CA ASP A 244 -10.39 0.98 -13.13
C ASP A 244 -9.25 0.04 -12.71
N GLN A 245 -8.14 0.07 -13.44
CA GLN A 245 -7.00 -0.81 -13.22
C GLN A 245 -6.37 -0.64 -11.82
N ARG A 246 -6.54 0.53 -11.19
CA ARG A 246 -6.01 0.78 -9.84
C ARG A 246 -6.59 -0.16 -8.79
N GLN A 247 -7.83 -0.64 -8.98
CA GLN A 247 -8.45 -1.63 -8.09
C GLN A 247 -7.77 -2.98 -8.10
N ALA A 248 -6.99 -3.29 -9.14
CA ALA A 248 -6.28 -4.56 -9.19
C ALA A 248 -5.38 -4.77 -7.98
N LEU A 249 -4.81 -3.70 -7.41
CA LEU A 249 -4.09 -3.76 -6.13
C LEU A 249 -5.00 -4.15 -4.97
N CYS A 250 -6.17 -3.50 -4.87
CA CYS A 250 -7.13 -3.76 -3.80
C CYS A 250 -7.58 -5.24 -3.82
N TYR A 251 -7.86 -5.75 -4.99
CA TYR A 251 -8.32 -7.11 -5.19
C TYR A 251 -7.29 -8.19 -4.83
N GLN A 252 -6.01 -7.86 -4.75
CA GLN A 252 -5.00 -8.83 -4.32
C GLN A 252 -5.21 -9.28 -2.86
N CYS A 253 -5.85 -8.44 -2.05
CA CYS A 253 -6.17 -8.72 -0.65
C CYS A 253 -7.68 -8.78 -0.41
N HIS A 254 -8.47 -7.88 -1.02
CA HIS A 254 -9.90 -7.72 -0.76
C HIS A 254 -10.81 -8.57 -1.66
N ALA A 255 -10.24 -9.37 -2.55
CA ALA A 255 -10.93 -10.41 -3.32
C ALA A 255 -10.05 -11.66 -3.43
N SER A 256 -9.45 -12.04 -2.31
CA SER A 256 -8.47 -13.14 -2.24
C SER A 256 -9.08 -14.53 -2.34
N SER A 257 -10.40 -14.65 -2.37
CA SER A 257 -11.07 -15.94 -2.53
C SER A 257 -10.74 -16.60 -3.87
N ALA A 258 -10.28 -17.84 -3.83
CA ALA A 258 -10.02 -18.63 -5.04
C ALA A 258 -11.27 -18.82 -5.91
N ALA A 259 -12.45 -18.81 -5.30
CA ALA A 259 -13.71 -18.93 -5.99
C ALA A 259 -14.22 -17.61 -6.60
N MET A 260 -13.55 -16.49 -6.33
CA MET A 260 -13.95 -15.13 -6.76
C MET A 260 -15.43 -14.82 -6.48
N GLN A 261 -15.95 -15.33 -5.36
CA GLN A 261 -17.33 -15.09 -4.91
C GLN A 261 -17.42 -13.73 -4.23
N ALA A 262 -18.28 -12.87 -4.77
CA ALA A 262 -18.56 -11.58 -4.15
C ALA A 262 -19.24 -11.76 -2.79
N GLY A 263 -18.69 -11.08 -1.77
CA GLY A 263 -19.17 -11.15 -0.39
C GLY A 263 -18.62 -12.30 0.45
N ASP A 264 -17.79 -13.18 -0.13
CA ASP A 264 -17.15 -14.26 0.61
C ASP A 264 -15.78 -13.82 1.18
N GLY A 265 -15.42 -14.40 2.31
CA GLY A 265 -14.11 -14.15 2.94
C GLY A 265 -13.87 -12.68 3.22
N ASP A 266 -12.78 -12.14 2.73
CA ASP A 266 -12.40 -10.73 2.86
C ASP A 266 -12.78 -9.89 1.63
N ASP A 267 -13.59 -10.45 0.73
CA ASP A 267 -14.07 -9.73 -0.45
C ASP A 267 -14.89 -8.48 -0.07
N ARG A 268 -14.66 -7.43 -0.85
CA ARG A 268 -15.33 -6.13 -0.71
C ARG A 268 -15.86 -5.62 -2.05
N THR A 269 -16.04 -6.52 -3.02
CA THR A 269 -16.61 -6.16 -4.33
C THR A 269 -18.02 -5.60 -4.14
N PRO A 270 -18.30 -4.37 -4.58
CA PRO A 270 -19.65 -3.82 -4.47
C PRO A 270 -20.64 -4.63 -5.32
N ILE A 271 -21.74 -5.00 -4.69
CA ILE A 271 -22.91 -5.59 -5.37
C ILE A 271 -24.14 -4.74 -5.13
N GLY A 272 -25.20 -4.99 -5.87
CA GLY A 272 -26.44 -4.25 -5.74
C GLY A 272 -26.37 -2.86 -6.38
N ILE A 273 -26.73 -1.82 -5.62
CA ILE A 273 -26.83 -0.46 -6.18
C ILE A 273 -25.48 0.18 -6.51
N HIS A 274 -24.40 -0.29 -5.92
CA HIS A 274 -23.04 0.21 -6.16
C HIS A 274 -22.23 -0.72 -7.07
N GLU A 275 -22.87 -1.72 -7.68
CA GLU A 275 -22.18 -2.65 -8.58
C GLU A 275 -21.52 -1.94 -9.77
N GLY A 276 -20.25 -2.21 -9.98
CA GLY A 276 -19.47 -1.61 -11.06
C GLY A 276 -18.86 -0.24 -10.73
N ILE A 277 -19.04 0.25 -9.51
CA ILE A 277 -18.36 1.46 -9.04
C ILE A 277 -16.93 1.09 -8.59
N SER A 278 -15.96 1.93 -8.92
CA SER A 278 -14.58 1.76 -8.49
C SER A 278 -14.45 1.87 -6.96
N CYS A 279 -13.60 1.04 -6.37
CA CYS A 279 -13.20 1.16 -4.96
C CYS A 279 -12.77 2.61 -4.63
N LEU A 280 -12.03 3.25 -5.54
CA LEU A 280 -11.50 4.60 -5.39
C LEU A 280 -12.55 5.71 -5.55
N ALA A 281 -13.77 5.39 -5.92
CA ALA A 281 -14.88 6.34 -5.88
C ALA A 281 -15.33 6.65 -4.45
N CYS A 282 -15.09 5.72 -3.51
CA CYS A 282 -15.46 5.83 -2.12
C CYS A 282 -14.25 5.84 -1.18
N HIS A 283 -13.22 5.05 -1.48
CA HIS A 283 -12.03 4.90 -0.67
C HIS A 283 -10.88 5.79 -1.16
N GLN A 284 -10.13 6.35 -0.22
CA GLN A 284 -8.82 6.92 -0.51
C GLN A 284 -7.76 5.85 -0.29
N GLY A 285 -6.75 5.78 -1.19
CA GLY A 285 -5.74 4.72 -1.13
C GLY A 285 -4.94 4.64 0.17
N HIS A 286 -4.81 5.75 0.88
CA HIS A 286 -4.04 5.84 2.12
C HIS A 286 -4.90 5.84 3.40
N GLY A 287 -6.22 5.94 3.31
CA GLY A 287 -7.05 6.05 4.51
C GLY A 287 -8.54 5.83 4.29
N GLU A 288 -9.27 5.82 5.38
CA GLU A 288 -10.66 5.36 5.47
C GLU A 288 -11.69 6.50 5.41
N GLN A 289 -11.46 7.59 4.71
CA GLN A 289 -12.44 8.67 4.62
C GLN A 289 -13.51 8.38 3.56
N THR A 290 -14.36 7.40 3.83
CA THR A 290 -15.41 6.99 2.89
C THR A 290 -16.65 7.86 2.97
N ARG A 291 -17.04 8.33 4.16
CA ARG A 291 -18.31 9.07 4.36
C ARG A 291 -18.37 10.37 3.57
N ALA A 292 -17.30 11.14 3.50
CA ALA A 292 -17.24 12.35 2.70
C ALA A 292 -17.45 12.09 1.20
N SER A 293 -17.12 10.90 0.72
CA SER A 293 -17.30 10.50 -0.67
C SER A 293 -18.76 10.32 -1.06
N CYS A 294 -19.64 10.00 -0.11
CA CYS A 294 -21.07 9.81 -0.37
C CYS A 294 -21.69 11.08 -0.95
N ALA A 295 -21.31 12.24 -0.43
CA ALA A 295 -21.80 13.56 -0.88
C ALA A 295 -21.42 13.88 -2.34
N ASN A 296 -20.42 13.23 -2.91
CA ASN A 296 -20.05 13.41 -4.31
C ASN A 296 -21.14 12.90 -5.27
N CYS A 297 -21.89 11.88 -4.84
CA CYS A 297 -22.96 11.27 -5.62
C CYS A 297 -24.35 11.54 -5.04
N HIS A 298 -24.49 11.48 -3.73
CA HIS A 298 -25.74 11.71 -3.02
C HIS A 298 -25.80 13.15 -2.45
N PRO A 299 -26.92 13.81 -2.46
CA PRO A 299 -28.19 13.45 -3.10
C PRO A 299 -28.26 13.78 -4.59
N LYS A 300 -27.18 14.33 -5.19
CA LYS A 300 -27.19 14.90 -6.56
C LYS A 300 -27.58 13.88 -7.63
N MET A 301 -27.13 12.63 -7.50
CA MET A 301 -27.37 11.58 -8.49
C MET A 301 -28.46 10.59 -8.08
N SER A 302 -28.89 10.62 -6.81
CA SER A 302 -29.98 9.78 -6.32
C SER A 302 -31.15 10.67 -5.95
N ASN A 303 -32.33 10.40 -6.54
CA ASN A 303 -33.57 11.05 -6.15
C ASN A 303 -34.17 10.45 -4.85
N CYS A 304 -33.37 9.74 -4.07
CA CYS A 304 -33.83 9.04 -2.88
C CYS A 304 -33.94 9.96 -1.64
N GLY A 305 -33.49 11.21 -1.72
CA GLY A 305 -33.53 12.14 -0.59
C GLY A 305 -32.71 11.70 0.61
N LEU A 306 -31.69 10.87 0.40
CA LEU A 306 -30.85 10.32 1.47
C LEU A 306 -30.00 11.43 2.10
N ASP A 307 -30.13 11.55 3.41
CA ASP A 307 -29.24 12.38 4.22
C ASP A 307 -27.98 11.55 4.53
N VAL A 308 -26.92 11.79 3.77
CA VAL A 308 -25.66 11.03 3.88
C VAL A 308 -24.98 11.22 5.23
N GLU A 309 -25.27 12.33 5.95
CA GLU A 309 -24.71 12.57 7.28
C GLU A 309 -25.34 11.65 8.34
N LYS A 310 -26.56 11.22 8.10
CA LYS A 310 -27.31 10.34 9.00
C LYS A 310 -27.20 8.86 8.61
N MET A 311 -26.61 8.55 7.46
CA MET A 311 -26.45 7.17 7.04
C MET A 311 -25.46 6.44 7.97
N ASP A 312 -25.90 5.30 8.49
CA ASP A 312 -24.99 4.35 9.11
C ASP A 312 -24.25 3.58 8.02
N THR A 313 -23.01 4.01 7.77
CA THR A 313 -22.11 3.38 6.80
C THR A 313 -21.09 2.46 7.50
N THR A 314 -21.29 2.16 8.78
CA THR A 314 -20.34 1.36 9.55
C THR A 314 -20.37 -0.10 9.12
N PHE A 315 -19.28 -0.52 8.49
CA PHE A 315 -19.00 -1.92 8.17
C PHE A 315 -18.36 -2.64 9.37
N ARG A 316 -19.02 -2.67 10.52
CA ARG A 316 -18.50 -3.40 11.68
C ARG A 316 -18.81 -4.90 11.66
N SER A 317 -19.75 -5.33 10.84
CA SER A 317 -20.18 -6.71 10.73
C SER A 317 -20.74 -6.99 9.34
N ARG A 318 -20.52 -8.19 8.81
CA ARG A 318 -21.17 -8.66 7.58
C ARG A 318 -22.71 -8.69 7.66
N SER A 319 -23.22 -8.82 8.86
CA SER A 319 -24.66 -8.77 9.12
C SER A 319 -25.18 -7.35 9.33
N SER A 320 -24.34 -6.33 9.22
CA SER A 320 -24.81 -4.95 9.27
C SER A 320 -25.79 -4.71 8.13
N ARG A 321 -26.99 -4.24 8.45
CA ARG A 321 -28.02 -3.84 7.49
C ARG A 321 -27.55 -2.74 6.53
N HIS A 322 -26.44 -2.10 6.83
CA HIS A 322 -25.90 -0.93 6.16
C HIS A 322 -24.51 -1.17 5.58
N ASN A 323 -24.20 -2.41 5.26
CA ASN A 323 -22.95 -2.72 4.56
C ASN A 323 -23.02 -2.18 3.12
N ILE A 324 -22.37 -1.05 2.91
CA ILE A 324 -22.43 -0.31 1.66
C ILE A 324 -21.95 -1.09 0.44
N HIS A 325 -21.10 -2.11 0.63
CA HIS A 325 -20.65 -2.98 -0.45
C HIS A 325 -21.75 -3.93 -0.95
N PHE A 326 -22.73 -4.25 -0.10
CA PHE A 326 -23.75 -5.28 -0.38
C PHE A 326 -25.17 -4.73 -0.31
N PHE A 327 -25.32 -3.45 -0.52
CA PHE A 327 -26.59 -2.75 -0.34
C PHE A 327 -27.51 -2.93 -1.55
N GLN A 328 -28.76 -3.33 -1.27
CA GLN A 328 -29.79 -3.51 -2.31
C GLN A 328 -30.93 -2.52 -2.13
N CYS A 329 -31.65 -2.24 -3.22
CA CYS A 329 -32.80 -1.33 -3.16
C CYS A 329 -33.83 -1.73 -2.09
N VAL A 330 -34.02 -3.03 -1.88
CA VAL A 330 -34.97 -3.59 -0.89
C VAL A 330 -34.55 -3.34 0.55
N ASP A 331 -33.27 -3.06 0.81
CA ASP A 331 -32.80 -2.77 2.18
C ASP A 331 -33.35 -1.44 2.71
N CYS A 332 -33.59 -0.48 1.81
CA CYS A 332 -34.28 0.78 2.12
C CYS A 332 -35.77 0.73 1.79
N HIS A 333 -36.12 0.09 0.67
CA HIS A 333 -37.49 0.03 0.17
C HIS A 333 -38.19 -1.24 0.68
N THR A 334 -38.44 -1.32 1.97
CA THR A 334 -39.05 -2.49 2.64
C THR A 334 -40.47 -2.84 2.14
N HIS A 335 -41.14 -1.87 1.53
CA HIS A 335 -42.47 -2.05 0.92
C HIS A 335 -42.45 -2.14 -0.60
N GLY A 336 -41.27 -2.44 -1.18
CA GLY A 336 -41.07 -2.54 -2.61
C GLY A 336 -40.49 -1.25 -3.21
N VAL A 337 -39.70 -1.44 -4.27
CA VAL A 337 -39.10 -0.31 -5.01
C VAL A 337 -40.18 0.46 -5.74
N PRO A 338 -40.31 1.79 -5.56
CA PRO A 338 -41.26 2.58 -6.30
C PRO A 338 -41.06 2.39 -7.81
N LYS A 339 -42.12 2.08 -8.54
CA LYS A 339 -42.07 2.07 -10.02
C LYS A 339 -41.63 3.47 -10.48
N LYS A 340 -40.66 3.56 -11.39
CA LYS A 340 -40.32 4.83 -12.03
C LYS A 340 -41.61 5.53 -12.42
N ARG A 341 -41.88 6.71 -11.86
CA ARG A 341 -42.91 7.60 -12.42
C ARG A 341 -42.43 7.88 -13.84
N ASN A 342 -43.19 7.46 -14.83
CA ASN A 342 -42.97 7.93 -16.19
C ASN A 342 -42.86 9.42 -16.11
N ALA A 343 -41.74 9.98 -16.60
CA ALA A 343 -41.61 11.42 -16.71
C ALA A 343 -42.86 11.86 -17.44
N VAL A 344 -43.75 12.55 -16.73
CA VAL A 344 -44.88 13.21 -17.35
C VAL A 344 -44.24 14.17 -18.32
N ALA A 345 -44.38 13.88 -19.60
CA ALA A 345 -44.13 14.84 -20.65
C ALA A 345 -45.03 16.03 -20.35
N GLY A 346 -44.51 16.94 -19.59
CA GLY A 346 -45.14 18.19 -19.16
C GLY A 346 -44.83 19.25 -20.16
N ARG A 347 -45.81 19.66 -20.75
CA ARG A 347 -46.13 20.83 -21.55
C ARG A 347 -45.14 22.00 -21.50
#